data_af816bfa80dc073c34054621b7e82b85
#
_entry.id   af816bfa80dc073c34054621b7e82b85
#
_cell.length_a   1.000
_cell.length_b   1.000
_cell.length_c   1.000
_cell.angle_alpha   90.00
_cell.angle_beta   90.00
_cell.angle_gamma   90.00
#
_symmetry.space_group_name_H-M   'P 1'
#
loop_
_entity.id
_entity.type
_entity.pdbx_description
1 polymer ?
#
loop_
_entity_poly.entity_id
_entity_poly.type
_entity_poly.pdbx_seq_one_letter_code
_entity_poly.pdbx_strand_id
1 'polypeptide(L)'
;EFPLVTTRKSYWKAAIAELIGYLRGYSSAKDFREIGTKSWDANANENKVWLHNPYRKGEDDMGRVYGVQGRSWQKPDGGTIDQLRKIVDDLSAGIDDRGEILTFYNPGEFHMGCLRPCMHTHTFSLLGDTLFLTSNQRSCDVPLGQNFNQIQVFTFLSLMAQITGKKP
;
A
#
# COMPACT_ATOMS: atom_id res chain seq x y z
N GLU A 1 11.78 -8.84 -15.15
CA GLU A 1 10.59 -8.97 -16.02
C GLU A 1 9.31 -8.61 -15.27
N PHE A 2 8.32 -8.03 -15.96
CA PHE A 2 7.03 -7.70 -15.36
C PHE A 2 6.27 -9.00 -14.99
N PRO A 3 5.83 -9.20 -13.74
CA PRO A 3 5.27 -10.45 -13.26
C PRO A 3 3.81 -10.63 -13.69
N LEU A 4 3.57 -10.92 -14.96
CA LEU A 4 2.24 -11.08 -15.52
C LEU A 4 1.91 -12.56 -15.76
N VAL A 5 0.84 -13.06 -15.14
CA VAL A 5 0.28 -14.38 -15.44
C VAL A 5 -0.38 -14.36 -16.80
N THR A 6 0.02 -15.27 -17.71
CA THR A 6 -0.50 -15.36 -19.08
C THR A 6 -1.58 -16.43 -19.27
N THR A 7 -1.76 -17.31 -18.28
CA THR A 7 -2.75 -18.41 -18.32
C THR A 7 -4.19 -17.94 -18.06
N ARG A 8 -4.37 -16.68 -17.66
CA ARG A 8 -5.67 -16.05 -17.43
C ARG A 8 -5.58 -14.53 -17.62
N LYS A 9 -6.74 -13.87 -17.70
CA LYS A 9 -6.80 -12.40 -17.73
C LYS A 9 -6.32 -11.83 -16.39
N SER A 10 -5.25 -11.03 -16.43
CA SER A 10 -4.76 -10.26 -15.30
C SER A 10 -5.37 -8.87 -15.28
N TYR A 11 -5.82 -8.42 -14.10
CA TYR A 11 -6.39 -7.08 -13.91
C TYR A 11 -5.31 -6.07 -13.52
N TRP A 12 -4.22 -6.04 -14.30
CA TRP A 12 -3.03 -5.24 -14.01
C TRP A 12 -3.30 -3.73 -13.86
N LYS A 13 -4.23 -3.18 -14.67
CA LYS A 13 -4.61 -1.75 -14.55
C LYS A 13 -5.21 -1.44 -13.19
N ALA A 14 -6.10 -2.30 -12.69
CA ALA A 14 -6.70 -2.14 -11.37
C ALA A 14 -5.66 -2.30 -10.25
N ALA A 15 -4.68 -3.21 -10.42
CA ALA A 15 -3.60 -3.38 -9.46
C ALA A 15 -2.71 -2.13 -9.36
N ILE A 16 -2.35 -1.55 -10.50
CA ILE A 16 -1.57 -0.30 -10.53
C ILE A 16 -2.38 0.86 -9.97
N ALA A 17 -3.67 0.99 -10.34
CA ALA A 17 -4.54 2.03 -9.80
C ALA A 17 -4.65 1.94 -8.28
N GLU A 18 -4.82 0.75 -7.73
CA GLU A 18 -4.88 0.55 -6.28
C GLU A 18 -3.57 0.94 -5.59
N LEU A 19 -2.42 0.54 -6.13
CA LEU A 19 -1.12 1.01 -5.63
C LEU A 19 -1.03 2.53 -5.63
N ILE A 20 -1.41 3.20 -6.71
CA ILE A 20 -1.42 4.68 -6.77
C ILE A 20 -2.30 5.29 -5.68
N GLY A 21 -3.46 4.69 -5.40
CA GLY A 21 -4.32 5.11 -4.29
C GLY A 21 -3.61 4.99 -2.93
N TYR A 22 -2.87 3.91 -2.69
CA TYR A 22 -2.06 3.76 -1.47
C TYR A 22 -0.97 4.83 -1.36
N LEU A 23 -0.23 5.07 -2.45
CA LEU A 23 0.83 6.09 -2.48
C LEU A 23 0.28 7.51 -2.29
N ARG A 24 -0.98 7.76 -2.65
CA ARG A 24 -1.68 9.02 -2.41
C ARG A 24 -2.31 9.12 -1.02
N GLY A 25 -2.33 8.02 -0.25
CA GLY A 25 -2.94 7.98 1.08
C GLY A 25 -4.47 8.02 1.07
N TYR A 26 -5.09 7.52 0.01
CA TYR A 26 -6.55 7.51 -0.11
C TYR A 26 -7.21 6.66 0.99
N SER A 27 -8.32 7.18 1.53
CA SER A 27 -9.15 6.54 2.55
C SER A 27 -10.60 6.35 2.12
N SER A 28 -10.92 6.67 0.87
CA SER A 28 -12.28 6.56 0.31
C SER A 28 -12.32 5.63 -0.90
N ALA A 29 -13.22 4.67 -0.91
CA ALA A 29 -13.47 3.79 -2.06
C ALA A 29 -13.86 4.58 -3.32
N LYS A 30 -14.49 5.75 -3.16
CA LYS A 30 -14.81 6.66 -4.26
C LYS A 30 -13.53 7.12 -4.98
N ASP A 31 -12.50 7.53 -4.25
CA ASP A 31 -11.24 7.98 -4.84
C ASP A 31 -10.57 6.85 -5.64
N PHE A 32 -10.65 5.61 -5.15
CA PHE A 32 -10.15 4.44 -5.88
C PHE A 32 -10.94 4.16 -7.16
N ARG A 33 -12.27 4.36 -7.14
CA ARG A 33 -13.10 4.24 -8.38
C ARG A 33 -12.71 5.29 -9.43
N GLU A 34 -12.46 6.52 -8.99
CA GLU A 34 -12.05 7.62 -9.88
C GLU A 34 -10.72 7.36 -10.60
N ILE A 35 -9.82 6.62 -9.98
CA ILE A 35 -8.56 6.20 -10.61
C ILE A 35 -8.59 4.82 -11.28
N GLY A 36 -9.76 4.17 -11.34
CA GLY A 36 -10.00 2.99 -12.18
C GLY A 36 -9.98 1.64 -11.46
N THR A 37 -10.19 1.59 -10.14
CA THR A 37 -10.35 0.32 -9.42
C THR A 37 -11.54 0.34 -8.47
N LYS A 38 -12.24 -0.81 -8.36
CA LYS A 38 -13.36 -1.04 -7.45
C LYS A 38 -12.99 -2.00 -6.31
N SER A 39 -11.71 -2.24 -6.11
CA SER A 39 -11.22 -3.26 -5.15
C SER A 39 -11.64 -3.01 -3.71
N TRP A 40 -12.01 -1.77 -3.37
CA TRP A 40 -12.39 -1.36 -2.03
C TRP A 40 -13.88 -1.23 -1.78
N ASP A 41 -14.72 -1.30 -2.82
CA ASP A 41 -16.17 -1.06 -2.71
C ASP A 41 -16.84 -1.97 -1.68
N ALA A 42 -16.59 -3.28 -1.74
CA ALA A 42 -17.18 -4.24 -0.82
C ALA A 42 -16.67 -4.04 0.63
N ASN A 43 -15.38 -3.76 0.80
CA ASN A 43 -14.82 -3.52 2.15
C ASN A 43 -15.39 -2.25 2.80
N ALA A 44 -15.57 -1.18 2.03
CA ALA A 44 -16.08 0.09 2.53
C ALA A 44 -17.59 0.09 2.75
N ASN A 45 -18.38 -0.60 1.88
CA ASN A 45 -19.81 -0.43 1.80
C ASN A 45 -20.65 -1.70 2.06
N GLU A 46 -20.04 -2.89 2.12
CA GLU A 46 -20.76 -4.15 2.32
C GLU A 46 -20.27 -4.94 3.54
N ASN A 47 -19.13 -4.58 4.12
CA ASN A 47 -18.60 -5.22 5.32
C ASN A 47 -19.47 -4.86 6.53
N LYS A 48 -20.31 -5.80 6.99
CA LYS A 48 -21.27 -5.60 8.08
C LYS A 48 -20.61 -5.10 9.37
N VAL A 49 -19.40 -5.58 9.69
CA VAL A 49 -18.67 -5.15 10.89
C VAL A 49 -18.25 -3.68 10.76
N TRP A 50 -17.77 -3.29 9.58
CA TRP A 50 -17.36 -1.91 9.30
C TRP A 50 -18.55 -0.96 9.22
N LEU A 51 -19.66 -1.38 8.63
CA LEU A 51 -20.89 -0.57 8.53
C LEU A 51 -21.43 -0.12 9.90
N HIS A 52 -21.21 -0.92 10.96
CA HIS A 52 -21.63 -0.60 12.34
C HIS A 52 -20.46 -0.09 13.21
N ASN A 53 -19.30 0.17 12.63
CA ASN A 53 -18.14 0.60 13.38
C ASN A 53 -18.23 2.10 13.74
N PRO A 54 -18.03 2.50 15.01
CA PRO A 54 -18.14 3.90 15.45
C PRO A 54 -17.08 4.83 14.81
N TYR A 55 -16.01 4.30 14.27
CA TYR A 55 -14.97 5.08 13.56
C TYR A 55 -15.29 5.33 12.09
N ARG A 56 -16.31 4.66 11.54
CA ARG A 56 -16.75 4.86 10.16
C ARG A 56 -17.45 6.21 10.00
N LYS A 57 -17.00 6.99 9.02
CA LYS A 57 -17.47 8.37 8.81
C LYS A 57 -18.59 8.50 7.78
N GLY A 58 -18.98 7.40 7.10
CA GLY A 58 -20.06 7.42 6.12
C GLY A 58 -19.83 6.51 4.92
N GLU A 59 -20.52 6.77 3.82
CA GLU A 59 -20.38 6.04 2.58
C GLU A 59 -18.95 6.14 2.05
N ASP A 60 -18.48 5.06 1.45
CA ASP A 60 -17.13 4.92 0.87
C ASP A 60 -15.95 5.03 1.84
N ASP A 61 -16.18 5.31 3.12
CA ASP A 61 -15.08 5.42 4.10
C ASP A 61 -14.45 4.06 4.35
N MET A 62 -13.14 4.00 4.16
CA MET A 62 -12.30 2.84 4.41
C MET A 62 -11.60 2.90 5.77
N GLY A 63 -11.58 4.07 6.39
CA GLY A 63 -10.83 4.33 7.61
C GLY A 63 -9.31 4.31 7.42
N ARG A 64 -8.59 3.94 8.47
CA ARG A 64 -7.12 4.03 8.50
C ARG A 64 -6.46 2.74 8.01
N VAL A 65 -6.52 2.50 6.71
CA VAL A 65 -5.97 1.31 6.04
C VAL A 65 -4.81 1.67 5.11
N TYR A 66 -3.91 0.72 4.86
CA TYR A 66 -2.83 0.78 3.85
C TYR A 66 -2.20 2.16 3.67
N GLY A 67 -2.56 2.90 2.62
CA GLY A 67 -1.96 4.18 2.26
C GLY A 67 -2.07 5.24 3.35
N VAL A 68 -3.15 5.24 4.12
CA VAL A 68 -3.30 6.16 5.26
C VAL A 68 -2.22 5.89 6.31
N GLN A 69 -1.93 4.62 6.63
CA GLN A 69 -0.85 4.27 7.55
C GLN A 69 0.52 4.66 6.99
N GLY A 70 0.74 4.47 5.69
CA GLY A 70 2.01 4.79 5.05
C GLY A 70 2.31 6.28 4.95
N ARG A 71 1.26 7.11 4.79
CA ARG A 71 1.39 8.55 4.53
C ARG A 71 1.07 9.43 5.74
N SER A 72 0.40 8.87 6.75
CA SER A 72 -0.07 9.61 7.93
C SER A 72 -0.11 8.72 9.17
N TRP A 73 1.01 8.07 9.50
CA TRP A 73 1.15 7.28 10.72
C TRP A 73 1.01 8.17 11.95
N GLN A 74 0.13 7.80 12.87
CA GLN A 74 -0.10 8.58 14.09
C GLN A 74 1.07 8.46 15.07
N LYS A 75 1.51 9.59 15.59
CA LYS A 75 2.48 9.67 16.69
C LYS A 75 1.79 9.83 18.04
N PRO A 76 2.44 9.44 19.15
CA PRO A 76 1.88 9.63 20.50
C PRO A 76 1.61 11.09 20.87
N ASP A 77 2.32 12.03 20.24
CA ASP A 77 2.15 13.49 20.46
C ASP A 77 1.00 14.10 19.66
N GLY A 78 0.21 13.27 18.95
CA GLY A 78 -0.89 13.72 18.08
C GLY A 78 -0.46 14.17 16.68
N GLY A 79 0.84 14.20 16.39
CA GLY A 79 1.34 14.46 15.04
C GLY A 79 1.31 13.22 14.14
N THR A 80 1.80 13.35 12.91
CA THR A 80 1.87 12.25 11.93
C THR A 80 3.27 12.11 11.34
N ILE A 81 3.55 10.91 10.83
CA ILE A 81 4.75 10.60 10.05
C ILE A 81 4.32 10.16 8.66
N ASP A 82 4.90 10.77 7.63
CA ASP A 82 4.85 10.27 6.26
C ASP A 82 6.03 9.32 6.04
N GLN A 83 5.80 8.03 6.27
CA GLN A 83 6.84 6.99 6.16
C GLN A 83 7.40 6.92 4.73
N LEU A 84 6.51 7.03 3.71
CA LEU A 84 6.93 6.96 2.32
C LEU A 84 7.85 8.13 1.95
N ARG A 85 7.52 9.34 2.40
CA ARG A 85 8.33 10.52 2.15
C ARG A 85 9.73 10.39 2.74
N LYS A 86 9.83 9.93 4.00
CA LYS A 86 11.12 9.65 4.64
C LYS A 86 11.97 8.70 3.79
N ILE A 87 11.37 7.56 3.36
CA ILE A 87 12.09 6.56 2.56
C ILE A 87 12.56 7.15 1.22
N VAL A 88 11.73 7.94 0.54
CA VAL A 88 12.13 8.60 -0.71
C VAL A 88 13.31 9.54 -0.49
N ASP A 89 13.28 10.34 0.58
CA ASP A 89 14.35 11.30 0.88
C ASP A 89 15.67 10.57 1.21
N ASP A 90 15.63 9.51 2.02
CA ASP A 90 16.81 8.70 2.40
C ASP A 90 17.42 7.98 1.18
N LEU A 91 16.60 7.27 0.41
CA LEU A 91 17.06 6.55 -0.78
C LEU A 91 17.62 7.52 -1.84
N SER A 92 17.02 8.71 -2.00
CA SER A 92 17.52 9.75 -2.91
C SER A 92 18.90 10.24 -2.48
N ALA A 93 19.14 10.34 -1.17
CA ALA A 93 20.44 10.67 -0.60
C ALA A 93 21.44 9.50 -0.61
N GLY A 94 21.04 8.30 -1.06
CA GLY A 94 21.87 7.11 -1.06
C GLY A 94 22.04 6.47 0.32
N ILE A 95 21.12 6.76 1.24
CA ILE A 95 21.14 6.22 2.60
C ILE A 95 20.43 4.85 2.59
N ASP A 96 21.08 3.86 3.19
CA ASP A 96 20.51 2.57 3.57
C ASP A 96 21.03 2.23 4.97
N ASP A 97 20.29 2.70 5.98
CA ASP A 97 20.59 2.40 7.39
C ASP A 97 19.80 1.18 7.91
N ARG A 98 19.11 0.46 7.02
CA ARG A 98 18.21 -0.66 7.30
C ARG A 98 16.88 -0.22 7.93
N GLY A 99 16.59 1.07 7.92
CA GLY A 99 15.35 1.68 8.41
C GLY A 99 14.36 2.07 7.32
N GLU A 100 14.63 1.76 6.03
CA GLU A 100 13.77 2.08 4.88
C GLU A 100 12.58 1.09 4.84
N ILE A 101 11.79 1.14 5.90
CA ILE A 101 10.65 0.24 6.14
C ILE A 101 9.34 1.04 6.07
N LEU A 102 8.51 0.69 5.09
CA LEU A 102 7.12 1.15 5.00
C LEU A 102 6.22 0.09 5.62
N THR A 103 5.59 0.38 6.74
CA THR A 103 4.64 -0.54 7.36
C THR A 103 3.22 0.01 7.38
N PHE A 104 2.25 -0.85 7.05
CA PHE A 104 0.83 -0.58 7.18
C PHE A 104 0.21 -1.28 8.40
N TYR A 105 0.99 -2.13 9.09
CA TYR A 105 0.50 -2.99 10.15
C TYR A 105 0.54 -2.26 11.50
N ASN A 106 -0.57 -1.62 11.85
CA ASN A 106 -0.74 -0.88 13.09
C ASN A 106 -1.81 -1.56 13.97
N PRO A 107 -1.42 -2.50 14.88
CA PRO A 107 -2.38 -3.19 15.73
C PRO A 107 -3.24 -2.26 16.60
N GLY A 108 -2.69 -1.12 17.00
CA GLY A 108 -3.39 -0.12 17.80
C GLY A 108 -4.55 0.55 17.07
N GLU A 109 -4.55 0.52 15.73
CA GLU A 109 -5.56 1.17 14.88
C GLU A 109 -6.36 0.20 14.00
N PHE A 110 -6.26 -1.11 14.19
CA PHE A 110 -7.02 -2.07 13.38
C PHE A 110 -8.53 -1.88 13.43
N HIS A 111 -9.02 -1.41 14.57
CA HIS A 111 -10.44 -1.12 14.77
C HIS A 111 -10.92 0.15 14.05
N MET A 112 -10.00 0.97 13.53
CA MET A 112 -10.27 2.22 12.82
C MET A 112 -10.26 2.06 11.29
N GLY A 113 -10.26 0.85 10.78
CA GLY A 113 -10.25 0.57 9.35
C GLY A 113 -11.10 -0.62 8.96
N CYS A 114 -11.58 -0.63 7.71
CA CYS A 114 -12.47 -1.68 7.19
C CYS A 114 -11.78 -3.02 6.98
N LEU A 115 -10.44 -3.06 6.90
CA LEU A 115 -9.67 -4.27 6.63
C LEU A 115 -8.28 -4.20 7.25
N ARG A 116 -7.83 -5.31 7.85
CA ARG A 116 -6.42 -5.46 8.26
C ARG A 116 -5.55 -5.72 7.04
N PRO A 117 -4.40 -5.05 6.89
CA PRO A 117 -3.56 -5.20 5.71
C PRO A 117 -3.04 -6.64 5.56
N CYS A 118 -3.20 -7.20 4.35
CA CYS A 118 -2.66 -8.51 4.00
C CYS A 118 -1.18 -8.41 3.63
N MET A 119 -0.85 -7.59 2.66
CA MET A 119 0.51 -7.16 2.36
C MET A 119 0.82 -5.97 3.27
N HIS A 120 1.68 -6.16 4.27
CA HIS A 120 1.71 -5.27 5.42
C HIS A 120 3.01 -4.50 5.61
N THR A 121 4.11 -4.94 4.99
CA THR A 121 5.41 -4.28 5.18
C THR A 121 6.24 -4.38 3.90
N HIS A 122 6.86 -3.28 3.55
CA HIS A 122 7.79 -3.16 2.45
C HIS A 122 9.13 -2.68 2.99
N THR A 123 10.20 -3.41 2.73
CA THR A 123 11.56 -3.07 3.13
C THR A 123 12.37 -2.79 1.87
N PHE A 124 12.92 -1.60 1.77
CA PHE A 124 13.85 -1.21 0.72
C PHE A 124 15.29 -1.38 1.20
N SER A 125 16.18 -1.71 0.28
CA SER A 125 17.63 -1.76 0.53
C SER A 125 18.41 -1.43 -0.74
N LEU A 126 19.62 -0.93 -0.56
CA LEU A 126 20.54 -0.55 -1.64
C LEU A 126 21.75 -1.47 -1.68
N LEU A 127 22.16 -1.87 -2.89
CA LEU A 127 23.46 -2.43 -3.16
C LEU A 127 24.10 -1.63 -4.30
N GLY A 128 24.97 -0.68 -3.96
CA GLY A 128 25.42 0.34 -4.89
C GLY A 128 24.23 1.18 -5.39
N ASP A 129 24.02 1.20 -6.71
CA ASP A 129 22.89 1.92 -7.33
C ASP A 129 21.63 1.06 -7.52
N THR A 130 21.66 -0.21 -7.11
CA THR A 130 20.53 -1.12 -7.28
C THR A 130 19.65 -1.09 -6.06
N LEU A 131 18.35 -0.82 -6.27
CA LEU A 131 17.32 -0.82 -5.26
C LEU A 131 16.63 -2.18 -5.22
N PHE A 132 16.51 -2.75 -4.04
CA PHE A 132 15.78 -3.98 -3.76
C PHE A 132 14.52 -3.67 -2.94
N LEU A 133 13.49 -4.46 -3.14
CA LEU A 133 12.24 -4.39 -2.37
C LEU A 133 11.82 -5.78 -1.91
N THR A 134 11.74 -5.95 -0.60
CA THR A 134 11.11 -7.11 0.03
C THR A 134 9.73 -6.74 0.55
N SER A 135 8.70 -7.48 0.14
CA SER A 135 7.32 -7.24 0.57
C SER A 135 6.81 -8.44 1.36
N ASN A 136 6.33 -8.20 2.58
CA ASN A 136 5.82 -9.23 3.47
C ASN A 136 4.29 -9.26 3.43
N GLN A 137 3.76 -10.47 3.24
CA GLN A 137 2.33 -10.72 3.15
C GLN A 137 1.93 -11.83 4.13
N ARG A 138 0.97 -11.55 5.03
CA ARG A 138 0.47 -12.51 6.04
C ARG A 138 -0.65 -13.41 5.53
N SER A 139 -1.31 -13.02 4.44
CA SER A 139 -2.46 -13.71 3.87
C SER A 139 -2.53 -13.42 2.38
N CYS A 140 -2.82 -14.42 1.58
CA CYS A 140 -2.88 -14.32 0.13
C CYS A 140 -3.99 -15.20 -0.44
N ASP A 141 -4.86 -14.62 -1.25
CA ASP A 141 -5.69 -15.37 -2.19
C ASP A 141 -4.81 -15.74 -3.40
N VAL A 142 -4.26 -16.94 -3.39
CA VAL A 142 -3.32 -17.39 -4.42
C VAL A 142 -3.92 -17.34 -5.83
N PRO A 143 -5.15 -17.84 -6.10
CA PRO A 143 -5.72 -17.79 -7.43
C PRO A 143 -5.94 -16.40 -8.00
N LEU A 144 -6.36 -15.43 -7.19
CA LEU A 144 -6.75 -14.10 -7.65
C LEU A 144 -5.79 -13.00 -7.20
N GLY A 145 -5.47 -12.98 -5.91
CA GLY A 145 -4.74 -11.88 -5.27
C GLY A 145 -3.24 -11.92 -5.46
N GLN A 146 -2.61 -13.10 -5.56
CA GLN A 146 -1.15 -13.20 -5.61
C GLN A 146 -0.56 -12.43 -6.80
N ASN A 147 -1.06 -12.67 -8.02
CA ASN A 147 -0.54 -11.96 -9.20
C ASN A 147 -0.84 -10.46 -9.14
N PHE A 148 -2.02 -10.09 -8.61
CA PHE A 148 -2.38 -8.71 -8.38
C PHE A 148 -1.35 -8.00 -7.47
N ASN A 149 -0.99 -8.61 -6.34
CA ASN A 149 0.00 -8.07 -5.43
C ASN A 149 1.42 -8.07 -6.01
N GLN A 150 1.81 -9.10 -6.78
CA GLN A 150 3.12 -9.12 -7.46
C GLN A 150 3.26 -7.96 -8.45
N ILE A 151 2.20 -7.64 -9.20
CA ILE A 151 2.17 -6.48 -10.11
C ILE A 151 2.36 -5.19 -9.30
N GLN A 152 1.68 -5.05 -8.17
CA GLN A 152 1.84 -3.88 -7.30
C GLN A 152 3.27 -3.73 -6.78
N VAL A 153 3.86 -4.81 -6.25
CA VAL A 153 5.22 -4.79 -5.70
C VAL A 153 6.25 -4.44 -6.77
N PHE A 154 6.16 -5.06 -7.96
CA PHE A 154 7.06 -4.75 -9.07
C PHE A 154 6.93 -3.29 -9.53
N THR A 155 5.70 -2.80 -9.67
CA THR A 155 5.44 -1.41 -10.06
C THR A 155 5.95 -0.46 -8.98
N PHE A 156 5.78 -0.79 -7.71
CA PHE A 156 6.26 0.02 -6.59
C PHE A 156 7.79 0.12 -6.58
N LEU A 157 8.50 -1.01 -6.74
CA LEU A 157 9.95 -1.00 -6.88
C LEU A 157 10.41 -0.10 -8.04
N SER A 158 9.78 -0.26 -9.22
CA SER A 158 10.14 0.51 -10.40
C SER A 158 9.91 2.01 -10.23
N LEU A 159 8.79 2.41 -9.61
CA LEU A 159 8.49 3.81 -9.30
C LEU A 159 9.50 4.39 -8.30
N MET A 160 9.78 3.66 -7.22
CA MET A 160 10.74 4.11 -6.20
C MET A 160 12.14 4.23 -6.78
N ALA A 161 12.59 3.28 -7.59
CA ALA A 161 13.88 3.34 -8.26
C ALA A 161 13.97 4.58 -9.17
N GLN A 162 12.94 4.84 -9.97
CA GLN A 162 12.91 6.01 -10.87
C GLN A 162 12.91 7.33 -10.09
N ILE A 163 12.09 7.44 -9.03
CA ILE A 163 11.97 8.67 -8.24
C ILE A 163 13.28 8.98 -7.50
N THR A 164 13.98 7.96 -7.00
CA THR A 164 15.20 8.11 -6.21
C THR A 164 16.47 8.05 -7.05
N GLY A 165 16.36 7.94 -8.38
CA GLY A 165 17.51 7.86 -9.30
C GLY A 165 18.30 6.55 -9.18
N LYS A 166 17.65 5.45 -8.78
CA LYS A 166 18.24 4.12 -8.62
C LYS A 166 17.81 3.17 -9.74
N LYS A 167 18.44 2.00 -9.80
CA LYS A 167 18.05 0.91 -10.72
C LYS A 167 17.19 -0.10 -9.98
N PRO A 168 16.09 -0.61 -10.57
CA PRO A 168 15.27 -1.67 -9.96
C PRO A 168 15.92 -3.04 -10.11
#